data_44e24678707ea40e453c946b0d995fcf
#
_entry.id   44e24678707ea40e453c946b0d995fcf
#
_cell.length_a   1.000
_cell.length_b   1.000
_cell.length_c   1.000
_cell.angle_alpha   90.00
_cell.angle_beta   90.00
_cell.angle_gamma   90.00
#
_symmetry.space_group_name_H-M   'P 1'
#
loop_
_entity.id
_entity.type
_entity.pdbx_description
1 polymer ?
#
loop_
_entity_poly.entity_id
_entity_poly.type
_entity_poly.pdbx_seq_one_letter_code
_entity_poly.pdbx_strand_id
1 'polypeptide(L)'
;MDVTPVIDRMRAQLSGFVTIAGSADVDQAVDGAPATPAAYVVALAETAEPSDLIGVLAQRLTQEFAVVLVVANLRDATGAAAAAELASKRLALRAALLGWVPDAQTGEPVQFVGGDLMLFRDQRLWWRDVFRVITYYRSA
;
A
#
# COMPACT_ATOMS: atom_id res chain seq x y z
N MET A 1 -0.87 -6.10 -11.33
CA MET A 1 0.13 -5.09 -10.89
C MET A 1 1.26 -5.78 -10.13
N ASP A 2 2.47 -5.46 -10.47
CA ASP A 2 3.63 -5.86 -9.69
C ASP A 2 3.88 -4.82 -8.58
N VAL A 3 3.83 -5.25 -7.34
CA VAL A 3 4.01 -4.35 -6.18
C VAL A 3 5.47 -4.23 -5.74
N THR A 4 6.39 -4.92 -6.39
CA THR A 4 7.82 -4.88 -6.04
C THR A 4 8.39 -3.45 -6.05
N PRO A 5 8.09 -2.60 -7.03
CA PRO A 5 8.58 -1.22 -6.99
C PRO A 5 8.06 -0.43 -5.79
N VAL A 6 6.84 -0.69 -5.35
CA VAL A 6 6.26 -0.06 -4.15
C VAL A 6 7.00 -0.51 -2.90
N ILE A 7 7.22 -1.81 -2.77
CA ILE A 7 7.98 -2.39 -1.64
C ILE A 7 9.39 -1.80 -1.58
N ASP A 8 10.07 -1.74 -2.71
CA ASP A 8 11.44 -1.19 -2.79
C ASP A 8 11.46 0.30 -2.42
N ARG A 9 10.48 1.06 -2.90
CA ARG A 9 10.33 2.48 -2.55
C ARG A 9 10.14 2.65 -1.05
N MET A 10 9.26 1.86 -0.45
CA MET A 10 8.98 1.91 0.98
C MET A 10 10.22 1.55 1.79
N ARG A 11 10.95 0.51 1.41
CA ARG A 11 12.20 0.12 2.10
C ARG A 11 13.27 1.20 2.02
N ALA A 12 13.33 1.93 0.92
CA ALA A 12 14.30 3.01 0.72
C ALA A 12 13.94 4.29 1.49
N GLN A 13 12.65 4.57 1.65
CA GLN A 13 12.17 5.86 2.18
C GLN A 13 11.71 5.78 3.63
N LEU A 14 11.33 4.61 4.13
CA LEU A 14 10.76 4.44 5.46
C LEU A 14 11.78 3.84 6.42
N SER A 15 11.70 4.27 7.67
CA SER A 15 12.46 3.70 8.77
C SER A 15 11.54 3.26 9.89
N GLY A 16 12.04 2.43 10.80
CA GLY A 16 11.30 2.02 11.98
C GLY A 16 10.28 0.90 11.75
N PHE A 17 10.29 0.25 10.57
CA PHE A 17 9.51 -0.96 10.32
C PHE A 17 10.38 -2.20 10.52
N VAL A 18 9.82 -3.21 11.20
CA VAL A 18 10.46 -4.52 11.34
C VAL A 18 10.34 -5.32 10.05
N THR A 19 9.19 -5.19 9.38
CA THR A 19 8.91 -5.92 8.15
C THR A 19 8.23 -4.98 7.15
N ILE A 20 8.70 -5.01 5.90
CA ILE A 20 8.02 -4.45 4.74
C ILE A 20 8.04 -5.57 3.69
N ALA A 21 6.88 -6.13 3.36
CA ALA A 21 6.78 -7.33 2.54
C ALA A 21 5.56 -7.29 1.61
N GLY A 22 5.41 -8.31 0.80
CA GLY A 22 4.30 -8.44 -0.15
C GLY A 22 3.15 -9.29 0.37
N SER A 23 2.17 -9.52 -0.51
CA SER A 23 0.92 -10.20 -0.16
C SER A 23 1.08 -11.66 0.25
N ALA A 24 2.13 -12.34 -0.18
CA ALA A 24 2.36 -13.75 0.18
C ALA A 24 2.50 -13.94 1.70
N ASP A 25 2.91 -12.90 2.42
CA ASP A 25 3.15 -12.97 3.86
C ASP A 25 1.96 -12.52 4.70
N VAL A 26 0.91 -11.96 4.08
CA VAL A 26 -0.24 -11.39 4.79
C VAL A 26 -1.03 -12.46 5.54
N ASP A 27 -1.33 -13.59 4.89
CA ASP A 27 -2.11 -14.66 5.51
C ASP A 27 -1.40 -15.25 6.72
N GLN A 28 -0.09 -15.48 6.61
CA GLN A 28 0.71 -15.94 7.73
C GLN A 28 0.77 -14.91 8.86
N ALA A 29 0.84 -13.63 8.51
CA ALA A 29 0.86 -12.55 9.49
C ALA A 29 -0.47 -12.43 10.24
N VAL A 30 -1.61 -12.59 9.55
CA VAL A 30 -2.94 -12.54 10.18
C VAL A 30 -3.13 -13.71 11.17
N ASP A 31 -2.69 -14.91 10.80
CA ASP A 31 -2.85 -16.09 11.64
C ASP A 31 -1.83 -16.16 12.79
N GLY A 32 -0.65 -15.57 12.62
CA GLY A 32 0.37 -15.46 13.65
C GLY A 32 0.56 -14.02 14.05
N ALA A 33 0.86 -13.73 15.30
CA ALA A 33 1.09 -12.38 15.78
C ALA A 33 2.42 -11.84 15.19
N PRO A 34 2.41 -11.02 14.13
CA PRO A 34 3.65 -10.58 13.49
C PRO A 34 4.44 -9.63 14.39
N ALA A 35 5.75 -9.57 14.18
CA ALA A 35 6.56 -8.52 14.78
C ALA A 35 6.11 -7.15 14.24
N THR A 36 6.08 -6.15 15.09
CA THR A 36 5.57 -4.81 14.75
C THR A 36 6.62 -3.73 14.99
N PRO A 37 6.49 -2.60 14.29
CA PRO A 37 5.54 -2.30 13.24
C PRO A 37 5.86 -3.02 11.93
N ALA A 38 4.82 -3.42 11.21
CA ALA A 38 4.95 -4.12 9.93
C ALA A 38 4.10 -3.45 8.86
N ALA A 39 4.49 -3.61 7.60
CA ALA A 39 3.72 -3.15 6.46
C ALA A 39 3.72 -4.22 5.37
N TYR A 40 2.54 -4.46 4.79
CA TYR A 40 2.36 -5.43 3.71
C TYR A 40 1.71 -4.76 2.52
N VAL A 41 2.29 -4.94 1.34
CA VAL A 41 1.79 -4.35 0.09
C VAL A 41 1.01 -5.40 -0.69
N VAL A 42 -0.24 -5.07 -1.03
CA VAL A 42 -1.18 -6.00 -1.66
C VAL A 42 -1.77 -5.34 -2.90
N ALA A 43 -1.67 -6.00 -4.06
CA ALA A 43 -2.40 -5.57 -5.25
C ALA A 43 -3.90 -5.87 -5.05
N LEU A 44 -4.77 -4.90 -5.31
CA LEU A 44 -6.21 -5.03 -5.09
C LEU A 44 -6.99 -5.20 -6.38
N ALA A 45 -6.84 -4.26 -7.31
CA ALA A 45 -7.67 -4.20 -8.49
C ALA A 45 -6.94 -3.54 -9.64
N GLU A 46 -7.35 -3.88 -10.84
CA GLU A 46 -6.89 -3.25 -12.07
C GLU A 46 -8.09 -3.08 -12.99
N THR A 47 -8.28 -1.87 -13.51
CA THR A 47 -9.37 -1.54 -14.41
C THR A 47 -8.81 -0.86 -15.65
N ALA A 48 -9.23 -1.30 -16.83
CA ALA A 48 -8.81 -0.72 -18.09
C ALA A 48 -9.98 0.00 -18.77
N GLU A 49 -9.69 1.17 -19.34
CA GLU A 49 -10.64 1.85 -20.21
C GLU A 49 -10.49 1.34 -21.64
N PRO A 50 -11.59 1.29 -22.43
CA PRO A 50 -11.48 0.93 -23.84
C PRO A 50 -10.57 1.90 -24.61
N SER A 51 -9.88 1.39 -25.65
CA SER A 51 -9.09 2.23 -26.55
C SER A 51 -10.00 2.99 -27.49
N ASP A 52 -9.80 4.30 -27.60
CA ASP A 52 -10.53 5.17 -28.54
C ASP A 52 -9.81 5.34 -29.89
N LEU A 53 -8.61 4.74 -30.03
CA LEU A 53 -7.79 4.91 -31.22
C LEU A 53 -8.12 3.84 -32.27
N ILE A 54 -8.05 4.24 -33.54
CA ILE A 54 -8.22 3.35 -34.68
C ILE A 54 -6.83 2.91 -35.18
N GLY A 55 -6.65 1.60 -35.34
CA GLY A 55 -5.40 1.04 -35.90
C GLY A 55 -4.29 0.81 -34.87
N VAL A 56 -4.40 1.36 -33.69
CA VAL A 56 -3.48 1.12 -32.58
C VAL A 56 -4.28 0.94 -31.30
N LEU A 57 -3.74 0.14 -30.38
CA LEU A 57 -4.34 -0.02 -29.07
C LEU A 57 -3.63 0.91 -28.08
N ALA A 58 -4.41 1.76 -27.42
CA ALA A 58 -3.93 2.55 -26.29
C ALA A 58 -4.99 2.56 -25.20
N GLN A 59 -4.65 2.06 -24.04
CA GLN A 59 -5.59 1.95 -22.93
C GLN A 59 -5.01 2.59 -21.66
N ARG A 60 -5.88 3.29 -20.96
CA ARG A 60 -5.61 3.80 -19.61
C ARG A 60 -5.92 2.71 -18.61
N LEU A 61 -4.95 2.38 -17.78
CA LEU A 61 -5.08 1.39 -16.72
C LEU A 61 -5.09 2.10 -15.38
N THR A 62 -6.10 1.81 -14.57
CA THR A 62 -6.17 2.25 -13.17
C THR A 62 -5.84 1.05 -12.29
N GLN A 63 -4.75 1.15 -11.55
CA GLN A 63 -4.29 0.09 -10.66
C GLN A 63 -4.44 0.55 -9.22
N GLU A 64 -5.04 -0.29 -8.39
CA GLU A 64 -5.17 -0.02 -6.96
C GLU A 64 -4.38 -1.05 -6.17
N PHE A 65 -3.69 -0.56 -5.15
CA PHE A 65 -2.97 -1.41 -4.20
C PHE A 65 -3.22 -0.89 -2.79
N ALA A 66 -3.10 -1.79 -1.83
CA ALA A 66 -3.20 -1.45 -0.42
C ALA A 66 -1.87 -1.62 0.27
N VAL A 67 -1.64 -0.79 1.29
CA VAL A 67 -0.61 -1.03 2.28
C VAL A 67 -1.31 -1.30 3.60
N VAL A 68 -1.09 -2.51 4.11
CA VAL A 68 -1.62 -2.94 5.40
C VAL A 68 -0.57 -2.65 6.46
N LEU A 69 -0.91 -1.77 7.40
CA LEU A 69 -0.03 -1.40 8.52
C LEU A 69 -0.46 -2.15 9.77
N VAL A 70 0.50 -2.71 10.48
CA VAL A 70 0.27 -3.42 11.75
C VAL A 70 1.10 -2.75 12.83
N VAL A 71 0.44 -2.28 13.87
CA VAL A 71 1.09 -1.69 15.06
C VAL A 71 0.64 -2.39 16.32
N ALA A 72 1.51 -2.46 17.29
CA ALA A 72 1.20 -3.08 18.57
C ALA A 72 0.44 -2.13 19.48
N ASN A 73 -0.52 -2.68 20.27
CA ASN A 73 -1.22 -1.97 21.33
C ASN A 73 -1.01 -2.71 22.65
N LEU A 74 0.23 -2.71 23.13
CA LEU A 74 0.64 -3.49 24.31
C LEU A 74 0.60 -2.70 25.62
N ARG A 75 0.52 -1.36 25.56
CA ARG A 75 0.76 -0.49 26.71
C ARG A 75 -0.47 0.26 27.20
N ASP A 76 -1.55 0.29 26.43
CA ASP A 76 -2.67 1.17 26.67
C ASP A 76 -3.99 0.47 26.37
N ALA A 77 -4.82 0.28 27.40
CA ALA A 77 -6.13 -0.33 27.25
C ALA A 77 -7.08 0.48 26.36
N THR A 78 -6.85 1.79 26.20
CA THR A 78 -7.66 2.65 25.35
C THR A 78 -7.23 2.63 23.88
N GLY A 79 -6.04 2.12 23.58
CA GLY A 79 -5.50 2.13 22.23
C GLY A 79 -4.89 3.46 21.77
N ALA A 80 -4.76 4.44 22.66
CA ALA A 80 -4.27 5.78 22.29
C ALA A 80 -2.83 5.75 21.77
N ALA A 81 -1.96 4.93 22.37
CA ALA A 81 -0.58 4.81 21.93
C ALA A 81 -0.48 4.17 20.53
N ALA A 82 -1.27 3.12 20.28
CA ALA A 82 -1.34 2.48 18.96
C ALA A 82 -1.90 3.42 17.90
N ALA A 83 -2.93 4.20 18.24
CA ALA A 83 -3.50 5.18 17.34
C ALA A 83 -2.49 6.26 16.96
N ALA A 84 -1.70 6.74 17.90
CA ALA A 84 -0.67 7.75 17.65
C ALA A 84 0.47 7.19 16.78
N GLU A 85 0.90 5.95 17.05
CA GLU A 85 1.91 5.28 16.24
C GLU A 85 1.41 5.05 14.82
N LEU A 86 0.17 4.58 14.67
CA LEU A 86 -0.45 4.37 13.37
C LEU A 86 -0.52 5.68 12.58
N ALA A 87 -0.96 6.78 13.20
CA ALA A 87 -1.02 8.07 12.54
C ALA A 87 0.35 8.54 12.04
N SER A 88 1.40 8.34 12.84
CA SER A 88 2.77 8.66 12.46
C SER A 88 3.25 7.81 11.29
N LYS A 89 2.99 6.51 11.32
CA LYS A 89 3.37 5.58 10.23
C LYS A 89 2.62 5.89 8.94
N ARG A 90 1.33 6.22 9.04
CA ARG A 90 0.53 6.61 7.87
C ARG A 90 1.03 7.91 7.24
N LEU A 91 1.41 8.88 8.05
CA LEU A 91 1.96 10.13 7.55
C LEU A 91 3.27 9.90 6.79
N ALA A 92 4.17 9.10 7.35
CA ALA A 92 5.43 8.73 6.69
C ALA A 92 5.19 7.95 5.39
N LEU A 93 4.24 7.02 5.40
CA LEU A 93 3.87 6.23 4.23
C LEU A 93 3.37 7.12 3.09
N ARG A 94 2.47 8.05 3.39
CA ARG A 94 1.95 8.99 2.40
C ARG A 94 3.05 9.88 1.85
N ALA A 95 3.94 10.37 2.70
CA ALA A 95 5.09 11.16 2.25
C ALA A 95 6.02 10.38 1.30
N ALA A 96 6.15 9.07 1.51
CA ALA A 96 6.99 8.22 0.67
C ALA A 96 6.35 7.92 -0.70
N LEU A 97 5.04 7.75 -0.75
CA LEU A 97 4.34 7.23 -1.93
C LEU A 97 3.63 8.29 -2.76
N LEU A 98 2.99 9.29 -2.14
CA LEU A 98 2.17 10.25 -2.87
C LEU A 98 3.06 11.17 -3.72
N GLY A 99 2.67 11.33 -4.97
CA GLY A 99 3.43 12.11 -5.95
C GLY A 99 4.59 11.38 -6.61
N TRP A 100 4.94 10.20 -6.11
CA TRP A 100 5.95 9.37 -6.76
C TRP A 100 5.37 8.69 -8.01
N VAL A 101 6.17 8.63 -9.08
CA VAL A 101 5.80 8.01 -10.35
C VAL A 101 6.53 6.68 -10.48
N PRO A 102 5.86 5.53 -10.27
CA PRO A 102 6.53 4.22 -10.33
C PRO A 102 7.03 3.87 -11.74
N ASP A 103 6.26 4.24 -12.76
CA ASP A 103 6.63 4.04 -14.16
C ASP A 103 6.84 5.40 -14.82
N ALA A 104 8.10 5.80 -14.94
CA ALA A 104 8.46 7.13 -15.46
C ALA A 104 8.11 7.32 -16.94
N GLN A 105 7.91 6.23 -17.71
CA GLN A 105 7.64 6.31 -19.13
C GLN A 105 6.15 6.41 -19.46
N THR A 106 5.31 5.66 -18.72
CA THR A 106 3.90 5.53 -19.06
C THR A 106 2.98 5.80 -17.89
N GLY A 107 3.51 6.12 -16.71
CA GLY A 107 2.75 6.24 -15.49
C GLY A 107 2.49 7.66 -15.03
N GLU A 108 1.58 7.78 -14.10
CA GLU A 108 1.25 9.00 -13.38
C GLU A 108 1.61 8.85 -11.90
N PRO A 109 1.59 9.95 -11.11
CA PRO A 109 1.91 9.89 -9.69
C PRO A 109 0.92 9.02 -8.90
N VAL A 110 1.41 8.37 -7.87
CA VAL A 110 0.57 7.65 -6.91
C VAL A 110 -0.35 8.64 -6.19
N GLN A 111 -1.62 8.27 -6.08
CA GLN A 111 -2.66 9.03 -5.38
C GLN A 111 -3.22 8.21 -4.21
N PHE A 112 -3.69 8.91 -3.20
CA PHE A 112 -4.36 8.30 -2.06
C PHE A 112 -5.85 8.14 -2.34
N VAL A 113 -6.41 6.97 -2.02
CA VAL A 113 -7.83 6.69 -2.21
C VAL A 113 -8.58 6.77 -0.89
N GLY A 114 -8.06 6.15 0.15
CA GLY A 114 -8.69 6.14 1.46
C GLY A 114 -8.09 5.08 2.37
N GLY A 115 -8.58 5.01 3.59
CA GLY A 115 -8.10 4.03 4.55
C GLY A 115 -9.20 3.58 5.51
N ASP A 116 -9.05 2.39 6.06
CA ASP A 116 -10.00 1.82 7.00
C ASP A 116 -9.32 0.86 7.97
N LEU A 117 -9.98 0.70 9.11
CA LEU A 117 -9.59 -0.30 10.09
C LEU A 117 -9.98 -1.67 9.57
N MET A 118 -9.01 -2.60 9.51
CA MET A 118 -9.27 -3.97 9.10
C MET A 118 -9.71 -4.84 10.27
N LEU A 119 -8.88 -4.87 11.31
CA LEU A 119 -9.16 -5.67 12.51
C LEU A 119 -8.27 -5.23 13.68
N PHE A 120 -8.69 -5.61 14.87
CA PHE A 120 -7.90 -5.53 16.07
C PHE A 120 -7.82 -6.95 16.66
N ARG A 121 -6.62 -7.53 16.70
CA ARG A 121 -6.43 -8.92 17.08
C ARG A 121 -5.05 -9.11 17.74
N ASP A 122 -4.99 -9.90 18.79
CA ASP A 122 -3.74 -10.24 19.49
C ASP A 122 -2.95 -9.00 19.91
N GLN A 123 -3.66 -7.97 20.40
CA GLN A 123 -3.10 -6.67 20.82
C GLN A 123 -2.37 -5.95 19.69
N ARG A 124 -2.84 -6.15 18.46
CA ARG A 124 -2.34 -5.47 17.28
C ARG A 124 -3.48 -4.80 16.53
N LEU A 125 -3.21 -3.59 16.08
CA LEU A 125 -4.12 -2.81 15.25
C LEU A 125 -3.69 -2.98 13.80
N TRP A 126 -4.62 -3.40 12.96
CA TRP A 126 -4.43 -3.61 11.52
C TRP A 126 -5.21 -2.56 10.77
N TRP A 127 -4.50 -1.79 9.95
CA TRP A 127 -5.08 -0.70 9.17
C TRP A 127 -4.71 -0.87 7.72
N ARG A 128 -5.65 -0.52 6.82
CA ARG A 128 -5.42 -0.58 5.38
C ARG A 128 -5.51 0.81 4.79
N ASP A 129 -4.46 1.27 4.13
CA ASP A 129 -4.46 2.43 3.26
C ASP A 129 -4.48 1.97 1.80
N VAL A 130 -5.37 2.54 0.99
CA VAL A 130 -5.52 2.22 -0.42
C VAL A 130 -5.00 3.37 -1.26
N PHE A 131 -4.23 3.01 -2.27
CA PHE A 131 -3.60 3.92 -3.21
C PHE A 131 -3.99 3.56 -4.63
N ARG A 132 -3.90 4.53 -5.52
CA ARG A 132 -4.18 4.39 -6.93
C ARG A 132 -3.01 4.89 -7.74
N VAL A 133 -2.69 4.19 -8.83
CA VAL A 133 -1.74 4.65 -9.84
C VAL A 133 -2.32 4.39 -11.22
N ILE A 134 -2.15 5.36 -12.11
CA ILE A 134 -2.63 5.27 -13.47
C ILE A 134 -1.43 5.07 -14.39
N THR A 135 -1.54 4.08 -15.27
CA THR A 135 -0.55 3.80 -16.31
C THR A 135 -1.25 3.69 -17.65
N TYR A 136 -0.47 3.62 -18.72
CA TYR A 136 -0.99 3.53 -20.08
C TYR A 136 -0.33 2.35 -20.78
N TYR A 137 -1.15 1.51 -21.36
CA TYR A 137 -0.71 0.43 -22.23
C TYR A 137 -0.82 0.88 -23.70
N ARG A 138 0.22 0.66 -24.48
CA ARG A 138 0.21 0.87 -25.92
C ARG A 138 0.73 -0.36 -26.62
N SER A 139 0.00 -0.76 -27.66
CA SER A 139 0.54 -1.75 -28.60
C SER A 139 1.60 -1.11 -29.49
N ALA A 140 2.59 -1.91 -29.81
CA ALA A 140 3.67 -1.49 -30.69
C ALA A 140 3.19 -1.29 -32.14
#